data_0a902d2c7ad212092838763322fb27ac
#
_entry.id   0a902d2c7ad212092838763322fb27ac
#
_cell.length_a   1.000
_cell.length_b   1.000
_cell.length_c   1.000
_cell.angle_alpha   90.00
_cell.angle_beta   90.00
_cell.angle_gamma   90.00
#
_symmetry.space_group_name_H-M   'P 1'
#
loop_
_entity.id
_entity.type
_entity.pdbx_description
1 polymer ?
#
loop_
_entity_poly.entity_id
_entity_poly.type
_entity_poly.pdbx_seq_one_letter_code
_entity_poly.pdbx_strand_id
1 'polypeptide(L)'
;MNCTLRVTTADPDVARVSIRRHQFVIGRPIELDEASPRISAMEYVVGAIAGEVVNGLRVFASRHRIDLDSVEAVATGELQHGLTYLEVVGESGQPKIASVHLKVFVATTDESGVRRLWAELLDRLPLFCTMRSAFPIHLELMVTP
;
A
#
# COMPACT_ATOMS: atom_id res chain seq x y z
N MET A 1 -16.98 3.49 -12.44
CA MET A 1 -17.16 2.90 -11.09
C MET A 1 -16.83 3.99 -10.08
N ASN A 2 -17.75 4.27 -9.15
CA ASN A 2 -17.55 5.31 -8.13
C ASN A 2 -17.54 4.65 -6.76
N CYS A 3 -16.75 5.19 -5.85
CA CYS A 3 -16.77 4.79 -4.46
C CYS A 3 -17.01 6.03 -3.58
N THR A 4 -17.88 5.89 -2.57
CA THR A 4 -18.22 6.97 -1.66
C THR A 4 -17.98 6.49 -0.23
N LEU A 5 -17.23 7.28 0.51
CA LEU A 5 -16.95 7.05 1.93
C LEU A 5 -17.47 8.25 2.74
N ARG A 6 -17.90 7.97 3.96
CA ARG A 6 -18.18 9.01 4.95
C ARG A 6 -17.08 9.03 5.98
N VAL A 7 -16.54 10.20 6.23
CA VAL A 7 -15.48 10.39 7.24
C VAL A 7 -15.98 11.35 8.30
N THR A 8 -15.84 10.98 9.56
CA THR A 8 -16.22 11.79 10.72
C THR A 8 -15.10 11.80 11.75
N THR A 9 -15.01 12.84 12.57
CA THR A 9 -14.16 12.82 13.75
C THR A 9 -14.73 11.83 14.78
N ALA A 10 -13.86 11.01 15.38
CA ALA A 10 -14.24 10.08 16.44
C ALA A 10 -13.68 10.50 17.79
N ASP A 11 -12.42 10.91 17.82
CA ASP A 11 -11.67 11.43 18.98
C ASP A 11 -10.75 12.54 18.48
N PRO A 12 -10.07 13.32 19.34
CA PRO A 12 -9.27 14.47 18.92
C PRO A 12 -8.30 14.19 17.76
N ASP A 13 -7.69 13.02 17.69
CA ASP A 13 -6.70 12.69 16.68
C ASP A 13 -7.11 11.49 15.80
N VAL A 14 -8.41 11.21 15.71
CA VAL A 14 -8.91 10.03 15.03
C VAL A 14 -10.04 10.36 14.08
N ALA A 15 -9.90 9.95 12.84
CA ALA A 15 -10.97 9.93 11.86
C ALA A 15 -11.61 8.55 11.77
N ARG A 16 -12.94 8.48 11.77
CA ARG A 16 -13.69 7.24 11.49
C ARG A 16 -14.15 7.25 10.04
N VAL A 17 -13.80 6.23 9.33
CA VAL A 17 -14.20 6.01 7.93
C VAL A 17 -15.27 4.94 7.87
N SER A 18 -16.35 5.24 7.18
CA SER A 18 -17.44 4.30 6.94
C SER A 18 -17.64 4.08 5.44
N ILE A 19 -17.61 2.83 5.02
CA ILE A 19 -17.87 2.43 3.64
C ILE A 19 -18.73 1.17 3.61
N ARG A 20 -19.89 1.23 2.97
CA ARG A 20 -20.88 0.12 2.96
C ARG A 20 -21.22 -0.31 4.39
N ARG A 21 -20.86 -1.56 4.77
CA ARG A 21 -21.07 -2.12 6.13
C ARG A 21 -19.77 -2.15 6.96
N HIS A 22 -18.69 -1.58 6.44
CA HIS A 22 -17.37 -1.61 7.09
C HIS A 22 -17.06 -0.27 7.71
N GLN A 23 -16.34 -0.32 8.82
CA GLN A 23 -15.78 0.86 9.48
C GLN A 23 -14.33 0.58 9.87
N PHE A 24 -13.51 1.61 9.77
CA PHE A 24 -12.15 1.60 10.29
C PHE A 24 -11.76 3.00 10.77
N VAL A 25 -10.68 3.10 11.48
CA VAL A 25 -10.17 4.37 12.00
C VAL A 25 -8.82 4.69 11.40
N ILE A 26 -8.56 5.97 11.22
CA ILE A 26 -7.28 6.51 10.78
C ILE A 26 -6.75 7.38 11.91
N GLY A 27 -5.50 7.11 12.34
CA GLY A 27 -4.78 7.92 13.30
C GLY A 27 -4.27 9.23 12.71
N ARG A 28 -3.28 9.83 13.34
CA ARG A 28 -2.65 11.07 12.85
C ARG A 28 -2.11 10.90 11.43
N PRO A 29 -2.05 11.98 10.64
CA PRO A 29 -1.50 11.93 9.26
C PRO A 29 -0.08 11.36 9.20
N ILE A 30 0.75 11.72 10.17
CA ILE A 30 2.10 11.22 10.37
C ILE A 30 2.20 10.71 11.79
N GLU A 31 2.60 9.46 11.94
CA GLU A 31 2.85 8.81 13.21
C GLU A 31 4.31 8.35 13.23
N LEU A 32 5.08 8.86 14.19
CA LEU A 32 6.49 8.51 14.36
C LEU A 32 6.72 7.54 15.52
N ASP A 33 5.68 7.26 16.28
CA ASP A 33 5.74 6.31 17.38
C ASP A 33 5.30 4.93 16.90
N GLU A 34 6.25 4.00 16.80
CA GLU A 34 5.99 2.60 16.44
C GLU A 34 5.06 1.88 17.43
N ALA A 35 4.93 2.41 18.64
CA ALA A 35 4.01 1.90 19.66
C ALA A 35 2.59 2.47 19.53
N SER A 36 2.32 3.33 18.55
CA SER A 36 0.98 3.87 18.34
C SER A 36 -0.03 2.75 18.10
N PRO A 37 -1.16 2.74 18.81
CA PRO A 37 -2.20 1.73 18.61
C PRO A 37 -3.04 1.97 17.34
N ARG A 38 -2.73 3.00 16.55
CA ARG A 38 -3.53 3.42 15.42
C ARG A 38 -2.70 3.50 14.15
N ILE A 39 -3.29 3.03 13.07
CA ILE A 39 -2.69 3.08 11.74
C ILE A 39 -2.84 4.48 11.18
N SER A 40 -1.74 5.08 10.74
CA SER A 40 -1.72 6.40 10.12
C SER A 40 -2.29 6.38 8.69
N ALA A 41 -2.63 7.55 8.17
CA ALA A 41 -3.08 7.68 6.79
C ALA A 41 -2.03 7.17 5.78
N MET A 42 -0.74 7.43 6.05
CA MET A 42 0.36 6.95 5.20
C MET A 42 0.45 5.42 5.20
N GLU A 43 0.37 4.78 6.37
CA GLU A 43 0.41 3.32 6.47
C GLU A 43 -0.77 2.67 5.73
N TYR A 44 -1.96 3.27 5.79
CA TYR A 44 -3.10 2.81 4.99
C TYR A 44 -2.83 2.88 3.48
N VAL A 45 -2.21 3.95 2.99
CA VAL A 45 -1.86 4.08 1.56
C VAL A 45 -0.84 3.02 1.15
N VAL A 46 0.24 2.85 1.92
CA VAL A 46 1.28 1.85 1.65
C VAL A 46 0.70 0.43 1.69
N GLY A 47 -0.11 0.14 2.72
CA GLY A 47 -0.79 -1.14 2.86
C GLY A 47 -1.82 -1.41 1.74
N ALA A 48 -2.52 -0.37 1.28
CA ALA A 48 -3.46 -0.50 0.17
C ALA A 48 -2.75 -0.83 -1.15
N ILE A 49 -1.60 -0.21 -1.44
CA ILE A 49 -0.78 -0.51 -2.62
C ILE A 49 -0.32 -1.98 -2.57
N ALA A 50 0.26 -2.40 -1.44
CA ALA A 50 0.72 -3.78 -1.26
C ALA A 50 -0.43 -4.80 -1.37
N GLY A 51 -1.56 -4.50 -0.74
CA GLY A 51 -2.76 -5.33 -0.78
C GLY A 51 -3.35 -5.47 -2.18
N GLU A 52 -3.36 -4.39 -2.97
CA GLU A 52 -3.80 -4.45 -4.36
C GLU A 52 -2.88 -5.35 -5.20
N VAL A 53 -1.56 -5.24 -5.03
CA VAL A 53 -0.60 -6.08 -5.77
C VAL A 53 -0.76 -7.56 -5.42
N VAL A 54 -0.85 -7.90 -4.13
CA VAL A 54 -1.04 -9.28 -3.64
C VAL A 54 -2.35 -9.88 -4.15
N ASN A 55 -3.45 -9.16 -3.98
CA ASN A 55 -4.76 -9.63 -4.43
C ASN A 55 -4.85 -9.69 -5.95
N GLY A 56 -4.29 -8.70 -6.63
CA GLY A 56 -4.22 -8.68 -8.09
C GLY A 56 -3.47 -9.91 -8.62
N LEU A 57 -2.31 -10.21 -8.05
CA LEU A 57 -1.53 -11.38 -8.44
C LEU A 57 -2.32 -12.67 -8.29
N ARG A 58 -3.00 -12.88 -7.16
CA ARG A 58 -3.85 -14.07 -6.95
C ARG A 58 -5.02 -14.15 -7.93
N VAL A 59 -5.70 -13.04 -8.16
CA VAL A 59 -6.87 -13.00 -9.07
C VAL A 59 -6.44 -13.29 -10.52
N PHE A 60 -5.35 -12.68 -10.97
CA PHE A 60 -4.87 -12.87 -12.33
C PHE A 60 -4.22 -14.25 -12.52
N ALA A 61 -3.48 -14.75 -11.53
CA ALA A 61 -2.95 -16.12 -11.57
C ALA A 61 -4.07 -17.14 -11.75
N SER A 62 -5.14 -17.03 -10.97
CA SER A 62 -6.33 -17.89 -11.10
C SER A 62 -6.94 -17.83 -12.50
N ARG A 63 -7.06 -16.65 -13.10
CA ARG A 63 -7.57 -16.48 -14.47
C ARG A 63 -6.69 -17.15 -15.52
N HIS A 64 -5.38 -17.16 -15.30
CA HIS A 64 -4.41 -17.76 -16.20
C HIS A 64 -4.08 -19.23 -15.85
N ARG A 65 -4.78 -19.81 -14.86
CA ARG A 65 -4.57 -21.19 -14.38
C ARG A 65 -3.14 -21.43 -13.88
N ILE A 66 -2.58 -20.45 -13.22
CA ILE A 66 -1.29 -20.52 -12.52
C ILE A 66 -1.60 -20.77 -11.05
N ASP A 67 -1.11 -21.88 -10.52
CA ASP A 67 -1.29 -22.21 -9.11
C ASP A 67 -0.26 -21.48 -8.26
N LEU A 68 -0.74 -20.80 -7.23
CA LEU A 68 0.08 -20.11 -6.23
C LEU A 68 -0.17 -20.72 -4.86
N ASP A 69 0.87 -21.26 -4.24
CA ASP A 69 0.80 -21.80 -2.89
C ASP A 69 0.63 -20.68 -1.87
N SER A 70 1.46 -19.65 -1.97
CA SER A 70 1.36 -18.46 -1.15
C SER A 70 1.80 -17.19 -1.87
N VAL A 71 1.27 -16.06 -1.43
CA VAL A 71 1.73 -14.73 -1.84
C VAL A 71 1.82 -13.87 -0.59
N GLU A 72 2.97 -13.30 -0.35
CA GLU A 72 3.24 -12.37 0.75
C GLU A 72 3.90 -11.11 0.21
N ALA A 73 3.68 -9.98 0.86
CA ALA A 73 4.38 -8.75 0.53
C ALA A 73 4.83 -8.02 1.79
N VAL A 74 6.03 -7.45 1.71
CA VAL A 74 6.55 -6.50 2.70
C VAL A 74 6.69 -5.16 2.02
N ALA A 75 6.06 -4.13 2.60
CA ALA A 75 6.05 -2.78 2.07
C ALA A 75 6.67 -1.80 3.06
N THR A 76 7.51 -0.91 2.56
CA THR A 76 8.10 0.19 3.32
C THR A 76 7.84 1.49 2.60
N GLY A 77 7.24 2.46 3.28
CA GLY A 77 7.07 3.81 2.79
C GLY A 77 8.10 4.76 3.40
N GLU A 78 8.70 5.60 2.59
CA GLU A 78 9.62 6.64 3.05
C GLU A 78 8.91 7.99 3.05
N LEU A 79 8.99 8.70 4.18
CA LEU A 79 8.45 10.04 4.37
C LEU A 79 9.56 11.08 4.27
N GLN A 80 9.35 12.09 3.44
CA GLN A 80 10.23 13.25 3.33
C GLN A 80 9.62 14.45 4.05
N HIS A 81 10.46 15.23 4.73
CA HIS A 81 10.06 16.44 5.47
C HIS A 81 8.97 16.21 6.55
N GLY A 82 8.95 15.03 7.17
CA GLY A 82 7.96 14.70 8.22
C GLY A 82 8.04 15.62 9.43
N LEU A 83 9.23 16.11 9.78
CA LEU A 83 9.43 17.02 10.90
C LEU A 83 8.79 18.41 10.68
N THR A 84 8.57 18.80 9.42
CA THR A 84 7.83 20.03 9.09
C THR A 84 6.37 19.93 9.52
N TYR A 85 5.76 18.75 9.41
CA TYR A 85 4.40 18.49 9.90
C TYR A 85 4.30 18.67 11.44
N LEU A 86 5.37 18.33 12.14
CA LEU A 86 5.46 18.46 13.61
C LEU A 86 5.88 19.88 14.05
N GLU A 87 5.98 20.82 13.13
CA GLU A 87 6.36 22.23 13.38
C GLU A 87 7.72 22.37 14.11
N VAL A 88 8.66 21.44 13.80
CA VAL A 88 10.01 21.52 14.38
C VAL A 88 10.74 22.73 13.86
N VAL A 89 11.25 23.55 14.77
CA VAL A 89 11.94 24.81 14.44
C VAL A 89 13.17 24.54 13.57
N GLY A 90 13.27 25.25 12.45
CA GLY A 90 14.37 25.12 11.49
C GLY A 90 14.11 24.12 10.38
N GLU A 91 13.06 23.31 10.47
CA GLU A 91 12.64 22.41 9.42
C GLU A 91 11.78 23.12 8.36
N SER A 92 11.95 22.72 7.11
CA SER A 92 11.24 23.30 5.98
C SER A 92 10.96 22.24 4.91
N GLY A 93 10.07 22.55 3.99
CA GLY A 93 9.67 21.65 2.92
C GLY A 93 8.24 21.12 3.11
N GLN A 94 7.74 20.44 2.09
CA GLN A 94 6.39 19.84 2.14
C GLN A 94 6.48 18.38 2.56
N PRO A 95 5.82 17.96 3.64
CA PRO A 95 5.73 16.56 4.02
C PRO A 95 5.08 15.76 2.88
N LYS A 96 5.76 14.72 2.41
CA LYS A 96 5.24 13.86 1.34
C LYS A 96 5.86 12.46 1.38
N ILE A 97 5.18 11.50 0.80
CA ILE A 97 5.75 10.18 0.54
C ILE A 97 6.83 10.35 -0.52
N ALA A 98 8.07 10.03 -0.17
CA ALA A 98 9.22 10.12 -1.07
C ALA A 98 9.29 8.91 -2.00
N SER A 99 9.07 7.72 -1.44
CA SER A 99 9.08 6.45 -2.18
C SER A 99 8.31 5.36 -1.42
N VAL A 100 7.98 4.30 -2.13
CA VAL A 100 7.50 3.04 -1.56
C VAL A 100 8.35 1.89 -2.10
N HIS A 101 8.85 1.02 -1.22
CA HIS A 101 9.54 -0.21 -1.57
C HIS A 101 8.65 -1.39 -1.26
N LEU A 102 8.40 -2.24 -2.23
CA LEU A 102 7.53 -3.40 -2.12
C LEU A 102 8.28 -4.66 -2.56
N LYS A 103 8.49 -5.58 -1.62
CA LYS A 103 9.00 -6.93 -1.89
C LYS A 103 7.84 -7.91 -1.87
N VAL A 104 7.67 -8.65 -2.96
CA VAL A 104 6.61 -9.65 -3.10
C VAL A 104 7.23 -11.02 -3.22
N PHE A 105 6.82 -11.92 -2.33
CA PHE A 105 7.27 -13.30 -2.27
C PHE A 105 6.15 -14.20 -2.78
N VAL A 106 6.47 -15.08 -3.70
CA VAL A 106 5.51 -16.00 -4.31
C VAL A 106 6.07 -17.41 -4.23
N ALA A 107 5.34 -18.31 -3.61
CA ALA A 107 5.62 -19.74 -3.68
C ALA A 107 4.76 -20.37 -4.78
N THR A 108 5.43 -21.05 -5.73
CA THR A 108 4.78 -21.71 -6.87
C THR A 108 5.73 -22.65 -7.59
N THR A 109 5.19 -23.68 -8.22
CA THR A 109 5.94 -24.54 -9.13
C THR A 109 6.04 -23.99 -10.56
N ASP A 110 5.28 -22.94 -10.91
CA ASP A 110 5.30 -22.27 -12.23
C ASP A 110 5.93 -20.86 -12.16
N GLU A 111 7.23 -20.81 -11.88
CA GLU A 111 7.99 -19.56 -11.84
C GLU A 111 7.85 -18.75 -13.14
N SER A 112 7.95 -19.43 -14.29
CA SER A 112 7.91 -18.77 -15.60
C SER A 112 6.54 -18.12 -15.87
N GLY A 113 5.47 -18.79 -15.46
CA GLY A 113 4.11 -18.26 -15.53
C GLY A 113 3.93 -17.02 -14.66
N VAL A 114 4.41 -17.06 -13.43
CA VAL A 114 4.34 -15.92 -12.51
C VAL A 114 5.13 -14.72 -13.04
N ARG A 115 6.33 -14.91 -13.57
CA ARG A 115 7.14 -13.80 -14.12
C ARG A 115 6.48 -13.13 -15.32
N ARG A 116 5.85 -13.91 -16.22
CA ARG A 116 5.08 -13.35 -17.34
C ARG A 116 3.87 -12.57 -16.82
N LEU A 117 3.12 -13.17 -15.90
CA LEU A 117 1.96 -12.54 -15.30
C LEU A 117 2.32 -11.22 -14.61
N TRP A 118 3.43 -11.19 -13.89
CA TRP A 118 3.91 -10.00 -13.19
C TRP A 118 4.10 -8.81 -14.12
N ALA A 119 4.72 -9.02 -15.27
CA ALA A 119 4.96 -7.96 -16.24
C ALA A 119 3.65 -7.33 -16.77
N GLU A 120 2.60 -8.16 -16.93
CA GLU A 120 1.30 -7.69 -17.42
C GLU A 120 0.41 -7.09 -16.32
N LEU A 121 0.53 -7.63 -15.10
CA LEU A 121 -0.34 -7.30 -13.97
C LEU A 121 -0.23 -5.83 -13.58
N LEU A 122 0.99 -5.32 -13.48
CA LEU A 122 1.26 -4.00 -12.92
C LEU A 122 0.57 -2.87 -13.70
N ASP A 123 0.38 -3.03 -14.99
CA ASP A 123 -0.34 -2.05 -15.82
C ASP A 123 -1.88 -2.16 -15.72
N ARG A 124 -2.38 -3.12 -14.95
CA ARG A 124 -3.80 -3.39 -14.78
C ARG A 124 -4.32 -3.12 -13.36
N LEU A 125 -3.44 -2.71 -12.46
CA LEU A 125 -3.77 -2.39 -11.07
C LEU A 125 -4.06 -0.89 -10.93
N PRO A 126 -5.32 -0.49 -10.69
CA PRO A 126 -5.71 0.92 -10.78
C PRO A 126 -5.04 1.80 -9.72
N LEU A 127 -4.92 1.34 -8.47
CA LEU A 127 -4.27 2.09 -7.42
C LEU A 127 -2.76 2.21 -7.70
N PHE A 128 -2.10 1.11 -8.03
CA PHE A 128 -0.69 1.08 -8.38
C PHE A 128 -0.40 2.02 -9.56
N CYS A 129 -1.17 1.93 -10.65
CA CYS A 129 -1.03 2.80 -11.82
C CYS A 129 -1.17 4.28 -11.48
N THR A 130 -2.07 4.62 -10.56
CA THR A 130 -2.27 5.99 -10.09
C THR A 130 -1.09 6.45 -9.25
N MET A 131 -0.70 5.66 -8.26
CA MET A 131 0.28 6.07 -7.25
C MET A 131 1.71 6.12 -7.81
N ARG A 132 2.07 5.26 -8.76
CA ARG A 132 3.38 5.33 -9.42
C ARG A 132 3.62 6.63 -10.22
N SER A 133 2.56 7.37 -10.52
CA SER A 133 2.67 8.71 -11.12
C SER A 133 2.91 9.81 -10.09
N ALA A 134 2.61 9.56 -8.80
CA ALA A 134 2.77 10.53 -7.73
C ALA A 134 4.15 10.42 -7.05
N PHE A 135 4.66 9.21 -6.89
CA PHE A 135 5.98 8.93 -6.29
C PHE A 135 6.56 7.61 -6.80
N PRO A 136 7.88 7.42 -6.71
CA PRO A 136 8.53 6.17 -7.09
C PRO A 136 8.02 4.98 -6.26
N ILE A 137 7.67 3.88 -6.93
CA ILE A 137 7.36 2.60 -6.30
C ILE A 137 8.37 1.57 -6.82
N HIS A 138 9.25 1.12 -5.93
CA HIS A 138 10.27 0.12 -6.22
C HIS A 138 9.73 -1.26 -5.91
N LEU A 139 9.74 -2.13 -6.90
CA LEU A 139 9.18 -3.47 -6.82
C LEU A 139 10.27 -4.53 -6.94
N GLU A 140 10.21 -5.52 -6.07
CA GLU A 140 11.05 -6.70 -6.12
C GLU A 140 10.16 -7.95 -6.03
N LEU A 141 10.27 -8.83 -7.03
CA LEU A 141 9.55 -10.10 -7.07
C LEU A 141 10.51 -11.25 -6.79
N MET A 142 10.24 -11.99 -5.75
CA MET A 142 10.96 -13.20 -5.36
C MET A 142 10.04 -14.41 -5.52
N VAL A 143 10.43 -15.34 -6.39
CA VAL A 143 9.69 -16.57 -6.63
C VAL A 143 10.49 -17.75 -6.07
N THR A 144 9.82 -18.58 -5.29
CA THR A 144 10.40 -19.79 -4.69
C THR A 144 9.53 -20.99 -5.05
N PRO A 145 10.13 -22.17 -5.17
CA PRO A 145 9.40 -23.41 -5.39
C PRO A 145 8.58 -23.81 -4.16
#